data_e847d6796520c14d9d45acaa1cb1b7bd
#
_entry.id   e847d6796520c14d9d45acaa1cb1b7bd
#
_cell.length_a   1.000
_cell.length_b   1.000
_cell.length_c   1.000
_cell.angle_alpha   90.00
_cell.angle_beta   90.00
_cell.angle_gamma   90.00
#
_symmetry.space_group_name_H-M   'P 1'
#
loop_
_entity.id
_entity.type
_entity.pdbx_description
1 polymer ?
#
loop_
_entity_poly.entity_id
_entity_poly.type
_entity_poly.pdbx_seq_one_letter_code
_entity_poly.pdbx_strand_id
1 'polypeptide(L)'
;MAQTITDLWNGNLAPYEHCGSQDTEANHLIALMERNSNALLEGLTASQKETFQKYVDCSEEYLIRMLELAFCNGFSLGCKLTAEALI
;
A
#
# COMPACT_ATOMS: atom_id res chain seq x y z
N MET A 1 -18.12 -13.39 13.95
CA MET A 1 -16.86 -14.15 14.15
C MET A 1 -16.62 -15.19 13.10
N ALA A 2 -17.60 -16.06 12.83
CA ALA A 2 -17.47 -17.09 11.79
C ALA A 2 -17.30 -16.50 10.40
N GLN A 3 -17.82 -15.29 10.15
CA GLN A 3 -17.74 -14.65 8.85
C GLN A 3 -16.30 -14.36 8.40
N THR A 4 -15.47 -13.84 9.31
CA THR A 4 -14.08 -13.52 8.98
C THR A 4 -13.28 -14.78 8.67
N ILE A 5 -13.48 -15.84 9.45
CA ILE A 5 -12.80 -17.12 9.24
C ILE A 5 -13.26 -17.74 7.92
N THR A 6 -14.55 -17.70 7.64
CA THR A 6 -15.11 -18.20 6.39
C THR A 6 -14.58 -17.44 5.19
N ASP A 7 -14.51 -16.11 5.29
CA ASP A 7 -13.95 -15.27 4.23
C ASP A 7 -12.49 -15.58 3.96
N LEU A 8 -11.71 -15.82 5.02
CA LEU A 8 -10.32 -16.20 4.87
C LEU A 8 -10.19 -17.53 4.14
N TRP A 9 -10.98 -18.54 4.55
CA TRP A 9 -10.99 -19.85 3.93
C TRP A 9 -11.34 -19.78 2.45
N ASN A 10 -12.32 -18.96 2.11
CA ASN A 10 -12.80 -18.82 0.74
C ASN A 10 -11.94 -17.89 -0.13
N GLY A 11 -10.88 -17.32 0.43
CA GLY A 11 -10.03 -16.39 -0.31
C GLY A 11 -10.67 -15.02 -0.55
N ASN A 12 -11.69 -14.68 0.23
CA ASN A 12 -12.42 -13.42 0.09
C ASN A 12 -11.88 -12.30 0.99
N LEU A 13 -10.78 -12.57 1.68
CA LEU A 13 -10.16 -11.59 2.57
C LEU A 13 -8.86 -11.12 1.95
N ALA A 14 -8.85 -9.89 1.47
CA ALA A 14 -7.68 -9.25 0.88
C ALA A 14 -7.41 -7.94 1.62
N PRO A 15 -6.56 -7.95 2.64
CA PRO A 15 -6.36 -6.78 3.51
C PRO A 15 -5.96 -5.53 2.73
N TYR A 16 -5.10 -5.66 1.72
CA TYR A 16 -4.61 -4.49 1.01
C TYR A 16 -5.70 -3.83 0.15
N GLU A 17 -6.71 -4.55 -0.28
CA GLU A 17 -7.81 -3.99 -1.07
C GLU A 17 -8.66 -3.00 -0.28
N HIS A 18 -8.65 -3.14 1.04
CA HIS A 18 -9.39 -2.25 1.93
C HIS A 18 -8.53 -1.14 2.52
N CYS A 19 -7.24 -1.14 2.19
CA CYS A 19 -6.29 -0.20 2.76
C CYS A 19 -6.29 1.12 1.99
N GLY A 20 -6.82 2.17 2.59
CA GLY A 20 -6.71 3.52 2.10
C GLY A 20 -7.65 3.92 0.95
N SER A 21 -8.40 2.98 0.36
CA SER A 21 -9.22 3.28 -0.82
C SER A 21 -10.31 4.32 -0.59
N GLN A 22 -10.80 4.46 0.64
CA GLN A 22 -11.82 5.43 1.00
C GLN A 22 -11.29 6.53 1.93
N ASP A 23 -9.98 6.55 2.16
CA ASP A 23 -9.38 7.55 3.00
C ASP A 23 -9.24 8.87 2.23
N THR A 24 -9.85 9.92 2.75
CA THR A 24 -9.87 11.23 2.11
C THR A 24 -8.47 11.82 1.98
N GLU A 25 -7.66 11.69 3.03
CA GLU A 25 -6.29 12.21 3.02
C GLU A 25 -5.41 11.48 2.01
N ALA A 26 -5.50 10.15 1.97
CA ALA A 26 -4.76 9.35 1.01
C ALA A 26 -5.14 9.71 -0.43
N ASN A 27 -6.44 9.86 -0.70
CA ASN A 27 -6.92 10.25 -2.03
C ASN A 27 -6.47 11.65 -2.42
N HIS A 28 -6.43 12.57 -1.46
CA HIS A 28 -5.92 13.92 -1.68
C HIS A 28 -4.43 13.89 -2.04
N LEU A 29 -3.64 13.09 -1.32
CA LEU A 29 -2.21 12.95 -1.60
C LEU A 29 -1.95 12.35 -2.97
N ILE A 30 -2.73 11.35 -3.38
CA ILE A 30 -2.61 10.74 -4.71
C ILE A 30 -2.88 11.81 -5.79
N ALA A 31 -3.90 12.62 -5.62
CA ALA A 31 -4.21 13.69 -6.57
C ALA A 31 -3.06 14.70 -6.68
N LEU A 32 -2.45 15.06 -5.56
CA LEU A 32 -1.29 15.96 -5.54
C LEU A 32 -0.08 15.32 -6.22
N MET A 33 0.16 14.04 -5.99
CA MET A 33 1.26 13.30 -6.63
C MET A 33 1.09 13.28 -8.14
N GLU A 34 -0.11 13.01 -8.62
CA GLU A 34 -0.41 13.00 -10.05
C GLU A 34 -0.20 14.38 -10.68
N ARG A 35 -0.71 15.43 -10.01
CA ARG A 35 -0.53 16.79 -10.49
C ARG A 35 0.94 17.18 -10.59
N ASN A 36 1.71 16.89 -9.55
CA ASN A 36 3.13 17.24 -9.51
C ASN A 36 3.94 16.42 -10.50
N SER A 37 3.62 15.14 -10.65
CA SER A 37 4.25 14.28 -11.65
C SER A 37 4.02 14.78 -13.06
N ASN A 38 2.78 15.14 -13.39
CA ASN A 38 2.44 15.67 -14.71
C ASN A 38 3.16 16.99 -15.00
N ALA A 39 3.22 17.87 -14.01
CA ALA A 39 3.93 19.14 -14.15
C ALA A 39 5.43 18.93 -14.39
N LEU A 40 6.03 18.00 -13.69
CA LEU A 40 7.45 17.67 -13.87
C LEU A 40 7.71 17.10 -15.26
N LEU A 41 6.87 16.17 -15.72
CA LEU A 41 7.04 15.50 -17.00
C LEU A 41 7.03 16.46 -18.19
N GLU A 42 6.29 17.56 -18.10
CA GLU A 42 6.23 18.55 -19.16
C GLU A 42 7.60 19.19 -19.47
N GLY A 43 8.46 19.29 -18.47
CA GLY A 43 9.78 19.91 -18.60
C GLY A 43 10.92 18.95 -18.85
N LEU A 44 10.67 17.65 -18.91
CA LEU A 44 11.72 16.64 -19.02
C LEU A 44 12.00 16.27 -20.47
N THR A 45 13.28 15.96 -20.75
CA THR A 45 13.69 15.35 -22.03
C THR A 45 13.21 13.91 -22.10
N ALA A 46 13.26 13.29 -23.29
CA ALA A 46 12.89 11.89 -23.45
C ALA A 46 13.72 10.96 -22.55
N SER A 47 15.03 11.20 -22.45
CA SER A 47 15.93 10.44 -21.60
C SER A 47 15.59 10.59 -20.13
N GLN A 48 15.26 11.81 -19.70
CA GLN A 48 14.88 12.09 -18.33
C GLN A 48 13.54 11.45 -17.98
N LYS A 49 12.57 11.46 -18.90
CA LYS A 49 11.28 10.78 -18.70
C LYS A 49 11.47 9.28 -18.51
N GLU A 50 12.38 8.67 -19.26
CA GLU A 50 12.68 7.24 -19.10
C GLU A 50 13.24 6.96 -17.71
N THR A 51 14.19 7.77 -17.27
CA THR A 51 14.77 7.61 -15.92
C THR A 51 13.73 7.82 -14.82
N PHE A 52 12.86 8.81 -15.00
CA PHE A 52 11.79 9.08 -14.07
C PHE A 52 10.82 7.89 -13.99
N GLN A 53 10.48 7.30 -15.14
CA GLN A 53 9.59 6.14 -15.17
C GLN A 53 10.21 4.94 -14.44
N LYS A 54 11.51 4.73 -14.60
CA LYS A 54 12.21 3.68 -13.84
C LYS A 54 12.15 3.92 -12.34
N TYR A 55 12.27 5.16 -11.91
CA TYR A 55 12.12 5.53 -10.52
C TYR A 55 10.72 5.23 -10.01
N VAL A 56 9.70 5.61 -10.78
CA VAL A 56 8.29 5.37 -10.41
C VAL A 56 8.04 3.87 -10.26
N ASP A 57 8.52 3.06 -11.21
CA ASP A 57 8.34 1.61 -11.17
C ASP A 57 9.00 0.99 -9.95
N CYS A 58 10.23 1.39 -9.63
CA CYS A 58 10.93 0.91 -8.44
C CYS A 58 10.23 1.37 -7.16
N SER A 59 9.73 2.59 -7.15
CA SER A 59 9.00 3.15 -6.02
C SER A 59 7.73 2.37 -5.74
N GLU A 60 7.00 1.99 -6.78
CA GLU A 60 5.78 1.18 -6.66
C GLU A 60 6.10 -0.22 -6.12
N GLU A 61 7.15 -0.86 -6.64
CA GLU A 61 7.58 -2.17 -6.14
C GLU A 61 7.99 -2.10 -4.67
N TYR A 62 8.74 -1.06 -4.30
CA TYR A 62 9.14 -0.83 -2.92
C TYR A 62 7.93 -0.67 -2.01
N LEU A 63 6.96 0.14 -2.45
CA LEU A 63 5.75 0.37 -1.66
C LEU A 63 4.97 -0.91 -1.43
N ILE A 64 4.78 -1.72 -2.48
CA ILE A 64 4.08 -2.99 -2.37
C ILE A 64 4.79 -3.91 -1.37
N ARG A 65 6.13 -3.98 -1.45
CA ARG A 65 6.91 -4.80 -0.52
C ARG A 65 6.78 -4.30 0.92
N MET A 66 6.81 -2.98 1.11
CA MET A 66 6.68 -2.39 2.44
C MET A 66 5.29 -2.61 3.04
N LEU A 67 4.24 -2.57 2.21
CA LEU A 67 2.89 -2.88 2.67
C LEU A 67 2.78 -4.33 3.15
N GLU A 68 3.38 -5.27 2.41
CA GLU A 68 3.42 -6.68 2.80
C GLU A 68 4.14 -6.86 4.14
N LEU A 69 5.33 -6.24 4.26
CA LEU A 69 6.11 -6.33 5.50
C LEU A 69 5.38 -5.69 6.68
N ALA A 70 4.74 -4.55 6.46
CA ALA A 70 3.97 -3.87 7.51
C ALA A 70 2.80 -4.74 7.97
N PHE A 71 2.10 -5.37 7.03
CA PHE A 71 1.01 -6.28 7.37
C PHE A 71 1.50 -7.47 8.19
N CYS A 72 2.58 -8.12 7.75
CA CYS A 72 3.15 -9.27 8.46
C CYS A 72 3.61 -8.90 9.87
N ASN A 73 4.28 -7.76 10.00
CA ASN A 73 4.76 -7.28 11.29
C ASN A 73 3.62 -6.89 12.22
N GLY A 74 2.60 -6.22 11.68
CA GLY A 74 1.43 -5.82 12.45
C GLY A 74 0.63 -7.01 12.93
N PHE A 75 0.41 -7.98 12.05
CA PHE A 75 -0.29 -9.21 12.40
C PHE A 75 0.46 -9.98 13.49
N SER A 76 1.77 -10.14 13.33
CA SER A 76 2.61 -10.82 14.32
C SER A 76 2.57 -10.12 15.67
N LEU A 77 2.70 -8.78 15.67
CA LEU A 77 2.63 -8.00 16.90
C LEU A 77 1.27 -8.14 17.57
N GLY A 78 0.19 -8.07 16.80
CA GLY A 78 -1.16 -8.24 17.33
C GLY A 78 -1.36 -9.59 17.98
N CYS A 79 -0.85 -10.66 17.36
CA CYS A 79 -0.92 -12.00 17.92
C CYS A 79 -0.14 -12.10 19.23
N LYS A 80 1.05 -11.51 19.30
CA LYS A 80 1.87 -11.52 20.52
C LYS A 80 1.19 -10.77 21.65
N LEU A 81 0.64 -9.60 21.36
CA LEU A 81 -0.08 -8.81 22.36
C LEU A 81 -1.32 -9.54 22.88
N THR A 82 -2.06 -10.16 21.99
CA THR A 82 -3.24 -10.93 22.36
C THR A 82 -2.87 -12.13 23.22
N ALA A 83 -1.83 -12.87 22.83
CA ALA A 83 -1.36 -14.02 23.59
C ALA A 83 -0.91 -13.64 24.99
N GLU A 84 -0.16 -12.55 25.12
CA GLU A 84 0.27 -12.05 26.43
C GLU A 84 -0.90 -11.58 27.30
N ALA A 85 -1.91 -10.96 26.68
CA ALA A 85 -3.08 -10.50 27.41
C ALA A 85 -3.93 -11.66 27.98
N LEU A 86 -3.81 -12.86 27.38
CA LEU A 86 -4.58 -14.03 27.79
C LEU A 86 -3.87 -14.88 28.85
N ILE A 87 -2.65 -14.58 29.17
CA ILE A 87 -1.90 -15.26 30.22
C ILE A 87 -2.21 -14.60 31.56
#